data_65d005fdb19f6f23c00dccadf9aad664
#
_entry.id   65d005fdb19f6f23c00dccadf9aad664
#
_cell.length_a   1.000
_cell.length_b   1.000
_cell.length_c   1.000
_cell.angle_alpha   90.00
_cell.angle_beta   90.00
_cell.angle_gamma   90.00
#
_symmetry.space_group_name_H-M   'P 1'
#
loop_
_entity.id
_entity.type
_entity.pdbx_description
1 polymer ?
#
loop_
_entity_poly.entity_id
_entity_poly.type
_entity_poly.pdbx_seq_one_letter_code
_entity_poly.pdbx_strand_id
1 'polypeptide(L)'
;MRRLTLLLVALASVAVSASAQKVLGNGQVSGSIESNSIYYTPDKKIERPEDHFGSNNYIKVDYSSGRFSAGIQMNAFLPALVGYEELADGYKFYLSSKYIQWRDKNFEILVGDIFDQFGNGLAFRSFEDRQLGFNNSLEGVRAAYNFGRYVTLKGMYGRPRLYTEYSKTWVRGADLSVSLADIMKASAITFNIEGSYVNRYQSLSQAPEYLHDTNLDPAAGIFNPETGEFDYPTYIESYGIKPNVNLYSGRLNFGWNGLTVRGEYVHKGNDYFFGETDAIGKTQKGWAALGEVGYNYKTFSVMATFRALDHMATAIDPYQAGTGNSINYLPALTRQYTYMLANLNPYQVKANGELGGQIDLCYSYRSKTDRYRYWNFHANFSTFYKLKANGEGKRDLLWRDINIDVERQWNKKWKSALLYSYQDNMDNQAHIFVGDVTHKFNRKASLRFEVQYLLSGDDKSEWDGLHSEGDWVAGLLEFSLAPHWSFYVQDMYNIGQSKTHYYNGGFSYTHNRTRVQLSYGRNRAGYICSGGVCRYSPAYTGVNLVLTSSF
;
A
#
# COMPACT_ATOMS: atom_id res chain seq x y z
N MET A 1 -23.27 -12.77 21.65
CA MET A 1 -22.52 -12.76 22.92
C MET A 1 -21.68 -14.03 23.14
N ARG A 2 -22.24 -15.26 23.20
CA ARG A 2 -21.42 -16.50 23.45
C ARG A 2 -20.24 -16.71 22.48
N ARG A 3 -20.37 -16.38 21.19
CA ARG A 3 -19.29 -16.54 20.18
C ARG A 3 -18.19 -15.49 20.35
N LEU A 4 -18.54 -14.27 20.73
CA LEU A 4 -17.57 -13.21 21.03
C LEU A 4 -16.75 -13.56 22.28
N THR A 5 -17.41 -14.08 23.32
CA THR A 5 -16.74 -14.54 24.55
C THR A 5 -15.79 -15.70 24.26
N LEU A 6 -16.18 -16.65 23.42
CA LEU A 6 -15.32 -17.78 23.01
C LEU A 6 -14.11 -17.31 22.19
N LEU A 7 -14.28 -16.33 21.28
CA LEU A 7 -13.17 -15.75 20.53
C LEU A 7 -12.19 -15.01 21.44
N LEU A 8 -12.70 -14.17 22.35
CA LEU A 8 -11.90 -13.43 23.33
C LEU A 8 -11.15 -14.38 24.28
N VAL A 9 -11.80 -15.46 24.73
CA VAL A 9 -11.17 -16.48 25.58
C VAL A 9 -10.13 -17.27 24.79
N ALA A 10 -10.40 -17.65 23.53
CA ALA A 10 -9.44 -18.33 22.68
C ALA A 10 -8.23 -17.44 22.36
N LEU A 11 -8.45 -16.17 22.01
CA LEU A 11 -7.38 -15.20 21.76
C LEU A 11 -6.59 -14.89 23.04
N ALA A 12 -7.25 -14.76 24.18
CA ALA A 12 -6.60 -14.54 25.47
C ALA A 12 -5.77 -15.77 25.92
N SER A 13 -6.29 -16.99 25.72
CA SER A 13 -5.56 -18.23 26.06
C SER A 13 -4.33 -18.44 25.17
N VAL A 14 -4.41 -18.09 23.88
CA VAL A 14 -3.26 -18.14 22.97
C VAL A 14 -2.25 -17.04 23.31
N ALA A 15 -2.71 -15.82 23.66
CA ALA A 15 -1.82 -14.73 24.07
C ALA A 15 -1.07 -15.03 25.37
N VAL A 16 -1.68 -15.72 26.32
CA VAL A 16 -1.03 -16.14 27.58
C VAL A 16 -0.03 -17.27 27.34
N SER A 17 -0.32 -18.20 26.43
CA SER A 17 0.62 -19.27 26.04
C SER A 17 1.75 -18.81 25.11
N ALA A 18 1.60 -17.66 24.45
CA ALA A 18 2.55 -17.08 23.51
C ALA A 18 3.76 -16.37 24.16
N SER A 19 3.85 -16.36 25.48
CA SER A 19 4.93 -15.61 26.18
C SER A 19 6.30 -16.29 26.16
N ALA A 20 6.43 -17.48 25.57
CA ALA A 20 7.71 -18.18 25.51
C ALA A 20 8.02 -18.61 24.09
N GLN A 21 9.14 -18.12 23.57
CA GLN A 21 9.77 -18.66 22.37
C GLN A 21 10.09 -20.14 22.64
N LYS A 22 9.26 -21.06 22.13
CA LYS A 22 9.48 -22.50 22.32
C LYS A 22 10.55 -22.98 21.38
N VAL A 23 11.63 -23.50 21.94
CA VAL A 23 12.62 -24.28 21.19
C VAL A 23 12.04 -25.69 21.01
N LEU A 24 11.84 -26.13 19.77
CA LEU A 24 11.42 -27.49 19.42
C LEU A 24 12.62 -28.22 18.80
N GLY A 25 13.30 -29.05 19.61
CA GLY A 25 14.58 -29.63 19.20
C GLY A 25 15.64 -28.55 18.99
N ASN A 26 16.24 -28.49 17.80
CA ASN A 26 17.23 -27.46 17.39
C ASN A 26 16.58 -26.25 16.69
N GLY A 27 15.25 -26.13 16.67
CA GLY A 27 14.53 -25.11 15.95
C GLY A 27 13.80 -24.13 16.87
N GLN A 28 13.45 -22.98 16.32
CA GLN A 28 12.69 -21.92 16.97
C GLN A 28 11.28 -21.84 16.37
N VAL A 29 10.29 -21.74 17.21
CA VAL A 29 8.91 -21.41 16.83
C VAL A 29 8.66 -19.96 17.21
N SER A 30 8.15 -19.19 16.27
CA SER A 30 7.69 -17.81 16.46
C SER A 30 6.32 -17.63 15.84
N GLY A 31 5.60 -16.60 16.25
CA GLY A 31 4.30 -16.33 15.65
C GLY A 31 3.73 -14.99 16.07
N SER A 32 2.60 -14.65 15.46
CA SER A 32 1.85 -13.44 15.77
C SER A 32 0.35 -13.69 15.70
N ILE A 33 -0.36 -12.94 16.52
CA ILE A 33 -1.82 -12.84 16.51
C ILE A 33 -2.16 -11.37 16.38
N GLU A 34 -3.04 -11.07 15.45
CA GLU A 34 -3.58 -9.74 15.22
C GLU A 34 -5.09 -9.86 15.06
N SER A 35 -5.84 -9.07 15.81
CA SER A 35 -7.30 -9.05 15.78
C SER A 35 -7.76 -7.60 15.80
N ASN A 36 -8.64 -7.25 14.87
CA ASN A 36 -9.35 -6.00 14.86
C ASN A 36 -10.85 -6.31 14.85
N SER A 37 -11.57 -5.90 15.88
CA SER A 37 -12.99 -6.19 16.09
C SER A 37 -13.75 -4.91 16.38
N ILE A 38 -14.85 -4.68 15.68
CA ILE A 38 -15.68 -3.49 15.83
C ILE A 38 -17.11 -3.90 16.15
N TYR A 39 -17.67 -3.31 17.21
CA TYR A 39 -19.10 -3.34 17.47
C TYR A 39 -19.71 -2.01 17.02
N TYR A 40 -20.49 -2.04 15.95
CA TYR A 40 -21.12 -0.87 15.35
C TYR A 40 -22.32 -0.43 16.15
N THR A 41 -22.33 0.86 16.56
CA THR A 41 -23.40 1.44 17.35
C THR A 41 -24.28 2.37 16.51
N PRO A 42 -25.57 2.55 16.85
CA PRO A 42 -26.42 3.51 16.18
C PRO A 42 -25.86 4.94 16.28
N ASP A 43 -25.98 5.70 15.20
CA ASP A 43 -25.59 7.11 15.13
C ASP A 43 -26.63 7.90 14.34
N LYS A 44 -26.85 9.18 14.70
CA LYS A 44 -27.83 10.04 14.02
C LYS A 44 -27.32 10.62 12.70
N LYS A 45 -26.00 10.62 12.49
CA LYS A 45 -25.32 11.25 11.34
C LYS A 45 -24.74 10.23 10.36
N ILE A 46 -24.57 8.99 10.80
CA ILE A 46 -23.92 7.93 10.04
C ILE A 46 -24.79 6.69 10.12
N GLU A 47 -25.12 6.13 8.97
CA GLU A 47 -25.85 4.88 8.87
C GLU A 47 -25.02 3.74 9.47
N ARG A 48 -25.68 2.94 10.28
CA ARG A 48 -25.03 1.76 10.88
C ARG A 48 -25.03 0.63 9.86
N PRO A 49 -23.91 -0.10 9.69
CA PRO A 49 -23.89 -1.31 8.88
C PRO A 49 -24.93 -2.33 9.33
N GLU A 50 -25.44 -3.16 8.40
CA GLU A 50 -26.41 -4.22 8.70
C GLU A 50 -25.86 -5.18 9.74
N ASP A 51 -24.60 -5.61 9.59
CA ASP A 51 -23.89 -6.36 10.61
C ASP A 51 -23.46 -5.43 11.75
N HIS A 52 -23.99 -5.70 12.94
CA HIS A 52 -23.65 -4.92 14.14
C HIS A 52 -22.26 -5.21 14.69
N PHE A 53 -21.55 -6.17 14.13
CA PHE A 53 -20.23 -6.60 14.55
C PHE A 53 -19.43 -7.10 13.38
N GLY A 54 -18.18 -6.69 13.28
CA GLY A 54 -17.20 -7.22 12.34
C GLY A 54 -15.88 -7.54 13.04
N SER A 55 -15.13 -8.51 12.50
CA SER A 55 -13.82 -8.87 13.06
C SER A 55 -12.91 -9.49 12.03
N ASN A 56 -11.75 -8.85 11.82
CA ASN A 56 -10.66 -9.36 10.98
C ASN A 56 -9.54 -9.89 11.87
N ASN A 57 -9.21 -11.18 11.73
CA ASN A 57 -8.24 -11.87 12.58
C ASN A 57 -7.18 -12.56 11.74
N TYR A 58 -5.92 -12.49 12.19
CA TYR A 58 -4.75 -13.05 11.53
C TYR A 58 -3.90 -13.81 12.55
N ILE A 59 -3.64 -15.07 12.29
CA ILE A 59 -2.83 -15.94 13.15
C ILE A 59 -1.70 -16.50 12.29
N LYS A 60 -0.46 -16.19 12.63
CA LYS A 60 0.73 -16.67 11.93
C LYS A 60 1.62 -17.46 12.87
N VAL A 61 2.16 -18.58 12.37
CA VAL A 61 3.15 -19.42 13.05
C VAL A 61 4.27 -19.74 12.07
N ASP A 62 5.50 -19.48 12.47
CA ASP A 62 6.72 -19.76 11.72
C ASP A 62 7.62 -20.70 12.55
N TYR A 63 8.25 -21.65 11.87
CA TYR A 63 9.29 -22.53 12.41
C TYR A 63 10.58 -22.32 11.62
N SER A 64 11.71 -22.27 12.30
CA SER A 64 13.01 -22.18 11.67
C SER A 64 14.03 -23.09 12.37
N SER A 65 14.83 -23.82 11.59
CA SER A 65 15.92 -24.68 12.09
C SER A 65 17.05 -24.74 11.07
N GLY A 66 18.18 -24.12 11.38
CA GLY A 66 19.33 -24.05 10.49
C GLY A 66 19.00 -23.40 9.14
N ARG A 67 19.04 -24.20 8.06
CA ARG A 67 18.74 -23.76 6.70
C ARG A 67 17.27 -23.89 6.30
N PHE A 68 16.46 -24.51 7.14
CA PHE A 68 15.06 -24.81 6.90
C PHE A 68 14.16 -23.82 7.64
N SER A 69 13.13 -23.32 6.97
CA SER A 69 12.02 -22.62 7.59
C SER A 69 10.68 -23.01 6.95
N ALA A 70 9.62 -22.97 7.73
CA ALA A 70 8.27 -23.20 7.27
C ALA A 70 7.31 -22.31 8.06
N GLY A 71 6.22 -21.92 7.45
CA GLY A 71 5.21 -21.09 8.12
C GLY A 71 3.82 -21.29 7.55
N ILE A 72 2.84 -20.96 8.40
CA ILE A 72 1.43 -20.93 8.03
C ILE A 72 0.79 -19.66 8.61
N GLN A 73 -0.16 -19.11 7.86
CA GLN A 73 -1.02 -18.02 8.32
C GLN A 73 -2.48 -18.35 8.01
N MET A 74 -3.32 -18.22 9.02
CA MET A 74 -4.77 -18.36 8.91
C MET A 74 -5.42 -16.99 9.14
N ASN A 75 -6.35 -16.64 8.26
CA ASN A 75 -7.21 -15.47 8.42
C ASN A 75 -8.63 -15.92 8.75
N ALA A 76 -9.30 -15.15 9.61
CA ALA A 76 -10.67 -15.39 10.04
C ALA A 76 -11.46 -14.09 10.07
N PHE A 77 -12.50 -14.00 9.26
CA PHE A 77 -13.46 -12.90 9.21
C PHE A 77 -14.78 -13.34 9.85
N LEU A 78 -15.35 -12.54 10.79
CA LEU A 78 -16.38 -13.04 11.70
C LEU A 78 -17.57 -12.08 11.97
N PRO A 79 -18.26 -11.51 10.97
CA PRO A 79 -17.92 -11.31 9.55
C PRO A 79 -16.77 -10.32 9.34
N ALA A 80 -16.42 -10.01 8.10
CA ALA A 80 -15.42 -8.99 7.80
C ALA A 80 -15.85 -7.61 8.31
N LEU A 81 -14.87 -6.75 8.60
CA LEU A 81 -15.12 -5.35 8.92
C LEU A 81 -15.72 -4.63 7.72
N VAL A 82 -16.58 -3.65 7.98
CA VAL A 82 -17.15 -2.78 6.93
C VAL A 82 -16.06 -2.18 6.05
N GLY A 83 -16.27 -2.21 4.73
CA GLY A 83 -15.27 -1.85 3.72
C GLY A 83 -14.28 -2.97 3.36
N TYR A 84 -14.47 -4.19 3.88
CA TYR A 84 -13.70 -5.38 3.53
C TYR A 84 -14.61 -6.50 2.96
N GLU A 85 -15.75 -6.12 2.43
CA GLU A 85 -16.77 -7.06 1.91
C GLU A 85 -16.21 -7.94 0.79
N GLU A 86 -15.31 -7.39 -0.04
CA GLU A 86 -14.61 -8.15 -1.09
C GLU A 86 -13.78 -9.33 -0.55
N LEU A 87 -13.37 -9.28 0.73
CA LEU A 87 -12.62 -10.37 1.38
C LEU A 87 -13.53 -11.49 1.84
N ALA A 88 -14.76 -11.19 2.26
CA ALA A 88 -15.67 -12.17 2.78
C ALA A 88 -17.10 -11.65 2.79
N ASP A 89 -18.00 -12.43 2.22
CA ASP A 89 -19.43 -12.32 2.49
C ASP A 89 -19.75 -13.17 3.73
N GLY A 90 -20.05 -12.51 4.85
CA GLY A 90 -20.31 -13.18 6.13
C GLY A 90 -19.05 -13.74 6.81
N TYR A 91 -19.12 -15.01 7.20
CA TYR A 91 -18.03 -15.70 7.93
C TYR A 91 -17.08 -16.40 6.96
N LYS A 92 -15.79 -16.09 7.04
CA LYS A 92 -14.78 -16.75 6.21
C LYS A 92 -13.56 -17.15 7.04
N PHE A 93 -13.14 -18.40 6.89
CA PHE A 93 -11.90 -18.93 7.43
C PHE A 93 -11.07 -19.50 6.28
N TYR A 94 -9.81 -19.10 6.15
CA TYR A 94 -8.96 -19.64 5.10
C TYR A 94 -7.48 -19.56 5.46
N LEU A 95 -6.70 -20.44 4.84
CA LEU A 95 -5.25 -20.45 4.92
C LEU A 95 -4.70 -19.37 3.98
N SER A 96 -4.35 -18.22 4.52
CA SER A 96 -3.93 -17.06 3.74
C SER A 96 -2.48 -17.15 3.28
N SER A 97 -1.63 -17.93 3.98
CA SER A 97 -0.25 -18.18 3.58
C SER A 97 0.24 -19.50 4.15
N LYS A 98 1.02 -20.22 3.34
CA LYS A 98 1.76 -21.43 3.72
C LYS A 98 3.05 -21.48 2.92
N TYR A 99 4.17 -21.79 3.56
CA TYR A 99 5.42 -21.92 2.84
C TYR A 99 6.38 -22.90 3.51
N ILE A 100 7.25 -23.46 2.69
CA ILE A 100 8.46 -24.20 3.09
C ILE A 100 9.60 -23.57 2.33
N GLN A 101 10.69 -23.25 3.04
CA GLN A 101 11.86 -22.63 2.47
C GLN A 101 13.12 -23.35 2.93
N TRP A 102 14.03 -23.57 2.01
CA TRP A 102 15.39 -23.98 2.29
C TRP A 102 16.36 -22.92 1.75
N ARG A 103 17.28 -22.46 2.61
CA ARG A 103 18.25 -21.42 2.27
C ARG A 103 19.64 -21.83 2.69
N ASP A 104 20.56 -21.84 1.74
CA ASP A 104 22.00 -21.97 1.97
C ASP A 104 22.72 -20.66 1.63
N LYS A 105 24.04 -20.65 1.70
CA LYS A 105 24.88 -19.49 1.41
C LYS A 105 24.61 -18.89 0.03
N ASN A 106 24.45 -19.71 -0.98
CA ASN A 106 24.32 -19.28 -2.37
C ASN A 106 22.96 -19.62 -3.00
N PHE A 107 22.22 -20.54 -2.42
CA PHE A 107 20.98 -21.06 -3.00
C PHE A 107 19.80 -20.94 -2.03
N GLU A 108 18.68 -20.55 -2.57
CA GLU A 108 17.42 -20.50 -1.84
C GLU A 108 16.30 -21.07 -2.71
N ILE A 109 15.45 -21.90 -2.13
CA ILE A 109 14.20 -22.35 -2.74
C ILE A 109 13.06 -22.20 -1.74
N LEU A 110 11.92 -21.68 -2.21
CA LEU A 110 10.69 -21.53 -1.47
C LEU A 110 9.56 -22.18 -2.28
N VAL A 111 8.75 -22.98 -1.61
CA VAL A 111 7.54 -23.59 -2.15
C VAL A 111 6.36 -23.19 -1.27
N GLY A 112 5.27 -22.75 -1.88
CA GLY A 112 4.07 -22.26 -1.22
C GLY A 112 3.76 -20.81 -1.60
N ASP A 113 3.32 -19.99 -0.66
CA ASP A 113 2.98 -18.59 -0.89
C ASP A 113 4.24 -17.72 -0.90
N ILE A 114 4.51 -17.13 -2.05
CA ILE A 114 5.66 -16.29 -2.33
C ILE A 114 5.26 -14.83 -2.18
N PHE A 115 6.02 -14.08 -1.39
CA PHE A 115 6.02 -12.62 -1.35
C PHE A 115 7.36 -12.15 -1.87
N ASP A 116 7.39 -11.52 -3.04
CA ASP A 116 8.63 -11.03 -3.68
C ASP A 116 8.33 -9.81 -4.56
N GLN A 117 9.39 -9.13 -4.96
CA GLN A 117 9.34 -7.95 -5.80
C GLN A 117 10.54 -7.93 -6.74
N PHE A 118 10.33 -7.50 -7.99
CA PHE A 118 11.38 -7.22 -8.95
C PHE A 118 11.58 -5.70 -9.07
N GLY A 119 12.80 -5.22 -8.83
CA GLY A 119 13.12 -3.80 -8.83
C GLY A 119 12.22 -2.98 -7.90
N ASN A 120 11.65 -1.89 -8.40
CA ASN A 120 10.72 -1.04 -7.67
C ASN A 120 9.27 -1.59 -7.65
N GLY A 121 9.03 -2.78 -8.21
CA GLY A 121 7.72 -3.41 -8.28
C GLY A 121 6.92 -3.03 -9.52
N LEU A 122 7.44 -2.19 -10.41
CA LEU A 122 6.72 -1.75 -11.61
C LEU A 122 6.33 -2.90 -12.54
N ALA A 123 7.17 -3.96 -12.60
CA ALA A 123 6.86 -5.17 -13.36
C ALA A 123 6.15 -6.23 -12.53
N PHE A 124 6.56 -6.41 -11.27
CA PHE A 124 6.00 -7.42 -10.37
C PHE A 124 6.24 -7.07 -8.91
N ARG A 125 5.18 -7.20 -8.11
CA ARG A 125 5.23 -7.20 -6.64
C ARG A 125 4.09 -8.04 -6.08
N SER A 126 4.44 -9.00 -5.21
CA SER A 126 3.47 -9.71 -4.39
C SER A 126 3.69 -9.39 -2.91
N PHE A 127 2.63 -8.98 -2.21
CA PHE A 127 2.70 -8.55 -0.81
C PHE A 127 1.34 -8.71 -0.11
N GLU A 128 1.36 -8.59 1.21
CA GLU A 128 0.16 -8.49 2.04
C GLU A 128 0.11 -7.10 2.69
N ASP A 129 -1.04 -6.44 2.61
CA ASP A 129 -1.36 -5.24 3.40
C ASP A 129 -2.74 -5.45 4.05
N ARG A 130 -2.73 -5.74 5.36
CA ARG A 130 -3.95 -6.05 6.11
C ARG A 130 -4.84 -4.83 6.31
N GLN A 131 -4.27 -3.63 6.30
CA GLN A 131 -5.04 -2.39 6.41
C GLN A 131 -5.86 -2.15 5.14
N LEU A 132 -5.32 -2.51 3.98
CA LEU A 132 -6.03 -2.44 2.71
C LEU A 132 -6.88 -3.70 2.42
N GLY A 133 -6.71 -4.77 3.18
CA GLY A 133 -7.32 -6.07 2.88
C GLY A 133 -6.71 -6.74 1.65
N PHE A 134 -5.47 -6.42 1.33
CA PHE A 134 -4.79 -6.84 0.11
C PHE A 134 -3.82 -7.99 0.38
N ASN A 135 -3.92 -9.07 -0.40
CA ASN A 135 -2.96 -10.16 -0.41
C ASN A 135 -2.92 -10.77 -1.82
N ASN A 136 -1.84 -10.51 -2.56
CA ASN A 136 -1.58 -11.08 -3.87
C ASN A 136 -0.42 -12.07 -3.87
N SER A 137 -0.24 -12.83 -2.77
CA SER A 137 0.76 -13.89 -2.69
C SER A 137 0.68 -14.84 -3.88
N LEU A 138 1.84 -15.29 -4.34
CA LEU A 138 1.94 -16.20 -5.49
C LEU A 138 2.10 -17.64 -4.98
N GLU A 139 1.05 -18.48 -5.07
CA GLU A 139 1.17 -19.92 -4.73
C GLU A 139 1.98 -20.64 -5.78
N GLY A 140 3.18 -21.09 -5.43
CA GLY A 140 4.05 -21.71 -6.41
C GLY A 140 5.45 -22.04 -5.88
N VAL A 141 6.44 -21.87 -6.75
CA VAL A 141 7.84 -22.09 -6.44
C VAL A 141 8.68 -20.86 -6.83
N ARG A 142 9.63 -20.54 -5.98
CA ARG A 142 10.65 -19.50 -6.19
C ARG A 142 12.01 -20.08 -5.88
N ALA A 143 12.98 -19.85 -6.76
CA ALA A 143 14.37 -20.20 -6.54
C ALA A 143 15.27 -18.99 -6.79
N ALA A 144 16.36 -18.89 -6.04
CA ALA A 144 17.38 -17.87 -6.23
C ALA A 144 18.77 -18.49 -6.09
N TYR A 145 19.71 -18.03 -6.91
CA TYR A 145 21.10 -18.42 -6.86
C TYR A 145 22.04 -17.22 -6.94
N ASN A 146 23.01 -17.16 -6.02
CA ASN A 146 24.04 -16.15 -5.98
C ASN A 146 25.36 -16.72 -6.48
N PHE A 147 25.82 -16.26 -7.62
CA PHE A 147 27.16 -16.55 -8.16
C PHE A 147 28.19 -15.65 -7.47
N GLY A 148 28.50 -16.01 -6.23
CA GLY A 148 29.29 -15.19 -5.32
C GLY A 148 28.60 -13.88 -5.02
N ARG A 149 29.33 -12.76 -5.11
CA ARG A 149 28.81 -11.40 -4.95
C ARG A 149 28.53 -10.70 -6.29
N TYR A 150 28.79 -11.37 -7.41
CA TYR A 150 28.81 -10.76 -8.75
C TYR A 150 27.45 -10.78 -9.43
N VAL A 151 26.76 -11.91 -9.32
CA VAL A 151 25.49 -12.11 -10.05
C VAL A 151 24.49 -12.81 -9.13
N THR A 152 23.26 -12.30 -9.13
CA THR A 152 22.09 -12.95 -8.52
C THR A 152 21.07 -13.23 -9.59
N LEU A 153 20.61 -14.48 -9.66
CA LEU A 153 19.50 -14.90 -10.52
C LEU A 153 18.34 -15.40 -9.66
N LYS A 154 17.15 -14.89 -9.89
CA LYS A 154 15.90 -15.38 -9.31
C LYS A 154 14.95 -15.86 -10.39
N GLY A 155 14.15 -16.88 -10.08
CA GLY A 155 13.05 -17.34 -10.92
C GLY A 155 11.85 -17.71 -10.06
N MET A 156 10.65 -17.53 -10.59
CA MET A 156 9.41 -17.89 -9.91
C MET A 156 8.34 -18.35 -10.90
N TYR A 157 7.42 -19.18 -10.40
CA TYR A 157 6.24 -19.65 -11.12
C TYR A 157 5.12 -19.97 -10.13
N GLY A 158 3.92 -19.46 -10.36
CA GLY A 158 2.78 -19.74 -9.47
C GLY A 158 1.49 -19.02 -9.87
N ARG A 159 0.47 -19.20 -9.06
CA ARG A 159 -0.85 -18.56 -9.20
C ARG A 159 -1.00 -17.44 -8.17
N PRO A 160 -1.29 -16.19 -8.57
CA PRO A 160 -1.54 -15.11 -7.63
C PRO A 160 -2.86 -15.33 -6.89
N ARG A 161 -2.89 -14.90 -5.65
CA ARG A 161 -4.12 -14.78 -4.87
C ARG A 161 -4.86 -13.52 -5.29
N LEU A 162 -6.19 -13.62 -5.37
CA LEU A 162 -7.10 -12.49 -5.46
C LEU A 162 -8.13 -12.65 -4.33
N TYR A 163 -8.15 -11.70 -3.40
CA TYR A 163 -8.93 -11.78 -2.16
C TYR A 163 -8.64 -13.03 -1.33
N THR A 164 -9.60 -13.94 -1.17
CA THR A 164 -9.46 -15.14 -0.35
C THR A 164 -9.03 -16.39 -1.14
N GLU A 165 -9.00 -16.32 -2.46
CA GLU A 165 -8.80 -17.49 -3.34
C GLU A 165 -7.62 -17.28 -4.30
N TYR A 166 -7.04 -18.37 -4.78
CA TYR A 166 -6.05 -18.30 -5.85
C TYR A 166 -6.74 -18.15 -7.19
N SER A 167 -6.30 -17.19 -7.98
CA SER A 167 -6.85 -16.95 -9.31
C SER A 167 -6.53 -18.10 -10.27
N LYS A 168 -7.23 -18.13 -11.40
CA LYS A 168 -6.91 -19.05 -12.50
C LYS A 168 -5.74 -18.57 -13.37
N THR A 169 -5.23 -17.38 -13.08
CA THR A 169 -4.07 -16.76 -13.75
C THR A 169 -2.78 -17.40 -13.29
N TRP A 170 -1.83 -17.54 -14.20
CA TRP A 170 -0.47 -17.98 -13.90
C TRP A 170 0.52 -16.83 -14.12
N VAL A 171 1.44 -16.68 -13.17
CA VAL A 171 2.54 -15.71 -13.26
C VAL A 171 3.86 -16.46 -13.21
N ARG A 172 4.76 -16.10 -14.13
CA ARG A 172 6.13 -16.59 -14.16
C ARG A 172 7.07 -15.42 -14.36
N GLY A 173 8.21 -15.46 -13.69
CA GLY A 173 9.15 -14.36 -13.75
C GLY A 173 10.58 -14.81 -13.52
N ALA A 174 11.50 -14.02 -14.04
CA ALA A 174 12.93 -14.13 -13.79
C ALA A 174 13.50 -12.74 -13.55
N ASP A 175 14.47 -12.64 -12.64
CA ASP A 175 15.16 -11.41 -12.30
C ASP A 175 16.66 -11.67 -12.20
N LEU A 176 17.45 -10.85 -12.90
CA LEU A 176 18.91 -10.92 -12.95
C LEU A 176 19.48 -9.61 -12.42
N SER A 177 20.42 -9.70 -11.50
CA SER A 177 21.22 -8.57 -11.01
C SER A 177 22.70 -8.86 -11.19
N VAL A 178 23.43 -7.91 -11.77
CA VAL A 178 24.88 -8.01 -12.00
C VAL A 178 25.57 -6.84 -11.33
N SER A 179 26.47 -7.11 -10.38
CA SER A 179 27.31 -6.09 -9.72
C SER A 179 28.56 -5.82 -10.56
N LEU A 180 28.52 -4.77 -11.35
CA LEU A 180 29.69 -4.34 -12.13
C LEU A 180 30.82 -3.82 -11.23
N ALA A 181 30.48 -3.13 -10.14
CA ALA A 181 31.45 -2.66 -9.18
C ALA A 181 32.31 -3.80 -8.59
N ASP A 182 31.66 -4.91 -8.24
CA ASP A 182 32.36 -6.09 -7.73
C ASP A 182 33.21 -6.79 -8.81
N ILE A 183 32.70 -6.87 -10.04
CA ILE A 183 33.46 -7.42 -11.18
C ILE A 183 34.71 -6.58 -11.45
N MET A 184 34.58 -5.27 -11.46
CA MET A 184 35.68 -4.31 -11.65
C MET A 184 36.57 -4.15 -10.42
N LYS A 185 36.20 -4.76 -9.27
CA LYS A 185 36.86 -4.59 -7.96
C LYS A 185 36.91 -3.12 -7.49
N ALA A 186 35.90 -2.34 -7.87
CA ALA A 186 35.79 -0.91 -7.57
C ALA A 186 35.04 -0.71 -6.24
N SER A 187 35.73 -0.83 -5.10
CA SER A 187 35.14 -0.80 -3.76
C SER A 187 34.57 0.56 -3.34
N ALA A 188 34.91 1.64 -4.04
CA ALA A 188 34.44 3.01 -3.74
C ALA A 188 33.06 3.33 -4.33
N ILE A 189 32.54 2.49 -5.22
CA ILE A 189 31.28 2.70 -5.92
C ILE A 189 30.34 1.50 -5.77
N THR A 190 29.05 1.75 -5.90
CA THR A 190 28.04 0.73 -6.22
C THR A 190 27.65 0.91 -7.68
N PHE A 191 27.68 -0.16 -8.48
CA PHE A 191 27.24 -0.10 -9.86
C PHE A 191 26.64 -1.44 -10.26
N ASN A 192 25.29 -1.48 -10.31
CA ASN A 192 24.54 -2.68 -10.67
C ASN A 192 23.72 -2.41 -11.93
N ILE A 193 23.67 -3.41 -12.81
CA ILE A 193 22.74 -3.49 -13.93
C ILE A 193 21.84 -4.69 -13.66
N GLU A 194 20.54 -4.49 -13.86
CA GLU A 194 19.54 -5.50 -13.53
C GLU A 194 18.50 -5.58 -14.64
N GLY A 195 17.87 -6.73 -14.76
CA GLY A 195 16.79 -6.95 -15.73
C GLY A 195 15.79 -7.98 -15.22
N SER A 196 14.53 -7.78 -15.55
CA SER A 196 13.46 -8.72 -15.20
C SER A 196 12.58 -9.02 -16.40
N TYR A 197 12.05 -10.23 -16.39
CA TYR A 197 10.97 -10.67 -17.27
C TYR A 197 9.84 -11.21 -16.41
N VAL A 198 8.61 -10.79 -16.71
CA VAL A 198 7.39 -11.29 -16.08
C VAL A 198 6.37 -11.61 -17.18
N ASN A 199 5.72 -12.75 -17.04
CA ASN A 199 4.61 -13.13 -17.92
C ASN A 199 3.40 -13.46 -17.06
N ARG A 200 2.26 -12.84 -17.38
CA ARG A 200 0.93 -13.23 -16.89
C ARG A 200 0.24 -14.05 -17.97
N TYR A 201 -0.24 -15.22 -17.61
CA TYR A 201 -1.00 -16.10 -18.50
C TYR A 201 -2.38 -16.39 -17.93
N GLN A 202 -3.41 -16.20 -18.73
CA GLN A 202 -4.78 -16.62 -18.43
C GLN A 202 -5.40 -17.19 -19.71
N SER A 203 -6.01 -18.40 -19.61
CA SER A 203 -6.67 -19.03 -20.74
C SER A 203 -7.87 -18.18 -21.20
N LEU A 204 -8.01 -17.98 -22.49
CA LEU A 204 -9.16 -17.27 -23.07
C LEU A 204 -10.48 -17.98 -22.82
N SER A 205 -10.48 -19.32 -22.64
CA SER A 205 -11.68 -20.08 -22.26
C SER A 205 -12.26 -19.71 -20.90
N GLN A 206 -11.52 -18.92 -20.09
CA GLN A 206 -11.95 -18.43 -18.77
C GLN A 206 -12.51 -17.00 -18.84
N ALA A 207 -12.49 -16.38 -20.02
CA ALA A 207 -13.11 -15.09 -20.24
C ALA A 207 -14.63 -15.17 -20.05
N PRO A 208 -15.29 -14.09 -19.61
CA PRO A 208 -16.75 -14.03 -19.53
C PRO A 208 -17.42 -14.38 -20.86
N GLU A 209 -18.61 -15.00 -20.77
CA GLU A 209 -19.35 -15.51 -21.93
C GLU A 209 -19.58 -14.42 -23.00
N TYR A 210 -19.92 -13.21 -22.58
CA TYR A 210 -20.16 -12.10 -23.51
C TYR A 210 -18.96 -11.74 -24.40
N LEU A 211 -17.73 -12.04 -23.98
CA LEU A 211 -16.53 -11.81 -24.79
C LEU A 211 -16.33 -12.88 -25.88
N HIS A 212 -17.00 -14.03 -25.76
CA HIS A 212 -17.03 -15.08 -26.78
C HIS A 212 -18.14 -14.86 -27.82
N ASP A 213 -19.07 -13.94 -27.56
CA ASP A 213 -20.11 -13.61 -28.52
C ASP A 213 -19.51 -12.94 -29.76
N THR A 214 -20.16 -13.13 -30.89
CA THR A 214 -19.79 -12.47 -32.12
C THR A 214 -20.04 -10.97 -32.01
N ASN A 215 -19.08 -10.17 -32.43
CA ASN A 215 -19.22 -8.72 -32.50
C ASN A 215 -20.28 -8.36 -33.54
N LEU A 216 -21.40 -7.77 -33.10
CA LEU A 216 -22.53 -7.41 -33.97
C LEU A 216 -22.33 -6.07 -34.69
N ASP A 217 -21.13 -5.43 -34.61
CA ASP A 217 -20.86 -4.23 -35.40
C ASP A 217 -20.72 -4.60 -36.89
N PRO A 218 -21.66 -4.16 -37.77
CA PRO A 218 -21.60 -4.46 -39.19
C PRO A 218 -20.29 -4.02 -39.86
N ALA A 219 -19.63 -2.99 -39.30
CA ALA A 219 -18.35 -2.50 -39.79
C ALA A 219 -17.16 -3.43 -39.48
N ALA A 220 -17.34 -4.35 -38.53
CA ALA A 220 -16.32 -5.32 -38.13
C ALA A 220 -16.44 -6.66 -38.91
N GLY A 221 -17.49 -6.86 -39.71
CA GLY A 221 -17.68 -8.06 -40.50
C GLY A 221 -16.60 -8.20 -41.61
N ILE A 222 -16.03 -9.40 -41.69
CA ILE A 222 -15.06 -9.78 -42.75
C ILE A 222 -15.78 -10.63 -43.78
N PHE A 223 -15.81 -10.15 -45.04
CA PHE A 223 -16.45 -10.93 -46.11
C PHE A 223 -15.65 -12.21 -46.38
N ASN A 224 -16.33 -13.36 -46.25
CA ASN A 224 -15.79 -14.68 -46.53
C ASN A 224 -16.13 -15.06 -47.99
N PRO A 225 -15.14 -15.08 -48.91
CA PRO A 225 -15.40 -15.37 -50.33
C PRO A 225 -15.79 -16.84 -50.59
N GLU A 226 -15.53 -17.75 -49.67
CA GLU A 226 -15.90 -19.16 -49.83
C GLU A 226 -17.38 -19.43 -49.51
N THR A 227 -17.92 -18.70 -48.52
CA THR A 227 -19.34 -18.87 -48.11
C THR A 227 -20.25 -17.81 -48.73
N GLY A 228 -19.70 -16.68 -49.18
CA GLY A 228 -20.45 -15.52 -49.68
C GLY A 228 -21.10 -14.69 -48.57
N GLU A 229 -20.79 -14.96 -47.32
CA GLU A 229 -21.35 -14.31 -46.13
C GLU A 229 -20.29 -13.48 -45.40
N PHE A 230 -20.72 -12.61 -44.46
CA PHE A 230 -19.84 -11.88 -43.59
C PHE A 230 -19.65 -12.69 -42.29
N ASP A 231 -18.39 -13.01 -41.99
CA ASP A 231 -17.98 -13.54 -40.68
C ASP A 231 -17.73 -12.37 -39.73
N TYR A 232 -18.35 -12.44 -38.55
CA TYR A 232 -18.15 -11.44 -37.51
C TYR A 232 -17.19 -11.99 -36.44
N PRO A 233 -16.10 -11.27 -36.14
CA PRO A 233 -15.18 -11.70 -35.11
C PRO A 233 -15.86 -11.63 -33.73
N THR A 234 -15.44 -12.50 -32.83
CA THR A 234 -15.81 -12.41 -31.41
C THR A 234 -15.24 -11.13 -30.78
N TYR A 235 -15.79 -10.70 -29.63
CA TYR A 235 -15.20 -9.57 -28.89
C TYR A 235 -13.74 -9.84 -28.51
N ILE A 236 -13.37 -11.09 -28.16
CA ILE A 236 -11.97 -11.48 -27.89
C ILE A 236 -11.06 -11.11 -29.06
N GLU A 237 -11.47 -11.44 -30.28
CA GLU A 237 -10.72 -11.16 -31.51
C GLU A 237 -10.72 -9.66 -31.83
N SER A 238 -11.89 -9.01 -31.79
CA SER A 238 -12.06 -7.58 -32.07
C SER A 238 -11.24 -6.69 -31.12
N TYR A 239 -11.18 -7.06 -29.83
CA TYR A 239 -10.41 -6.33 -28.83
C TYR A 239 -8.94 -6.73 -28.80
N GLY A 240 -8.56 -7.77 -29.54
CA GLY A 240 -7.19 -8.27 -29.60
C GLY A 240 -6.72 -8.85 -28.25
N ILE A 241 -7.64 -9.45 -27.47
CA ILE A 241 -7.34 -10.05 -26.18
C ILE A 241 -6.45 -11.28 -26.39
N LYS A 242 -5.34 -11.35 -25.65
CA LYS A 242 -4.38 -12.46 -25.74
C LYS A 242 -4.19 -13.11 -24.37
N PRO A 243 -3.94 -14.45 -24.35
CA PRO A 243 -3.76 -15.16 -23.08
C PRO A 243 -2.47 -14.74 -22.34
N ASN A 244 -1.48 -14.21 -23.05
CA ASN A 244 -0.17 -13.86 -22.50
C ASN A 244 0.07 -12.36 -22.51
N VAL A 245 0.44 -11.81 -21.35
CA VAL A 245 0.95 -10.44 -21.22
C VAL A 245 2.37 -10.50 -20.69
N ASN A 246 3.31 -9.91 -21.42
CA ASN A 246 4.73 -9.92 -21.11
C ASN A 246 5.16 -8.53 -20.62
N LEU A 247 5.91 -8.49 -19.53
CA LEU A 247 6.56 -7.29 -19.01
C LEU A 247 8.07 -7.51 -19.01
N TYR A 248 8.81 -6.49 -19.43
CA TYR A 248 10.27 -6.46 -19.47
C TYR A 248 10.75 -5.23 -18.70
N SER A 249 11.66 -5.41 -17.74
CA SER A 249 12.26 -4.33 -16.96
C SER A 249 13.76 -4.30 -17.14
N GLY A 250 14.32 -3.09 -17.30
CA GLY A 250 15.75 -2.82 -17.23
C GLY A 250 16.01 -1.78 -16.14
N ARG A 251 17.06 -2.00 -15.32
CA ARG A 251 17.38 -1.15 -14.18
C ARG A 251 18.87 -0.86 -14.09
N LEU A 252 19.16 0.31 -13.54
CA LEU A 252 20.50 0.76 -13.22
C LEU A 252 20.53 1.33 -11.81
N ASN A 253 21.55 0.98 -11.04
CA ASN A 253 21.78 1.53 -9.71
C ASN A 253 23.27 1.91 -9.58
N PHE A 254 23.52 3.19 -9.39
CA PHE A 254 24.86 3.76 -9.20
C PHE A 254 24.94 4.50 -7.88
N GLY A 255 26.03 4.31 -7.14
CA GLY A 255 26.30 5.01 -5.88
C GLY A 255 27.76 5.39 -5.77
N TRP A 256 28.03 6.64 -5.39
CA TRP A 256 29.37 7.15 -5.16
C TRP A 256 29.36 8.34 -4.20
N ASN A 257 30.14 8.26 -3.12
CA ASN A 257 30.40 9.37 -2.18
C ASN A 257 29.15 10.16 -1.77
N GLY A 258 28.09 9.44 -1.35
CA GLY A 258 26.81 10.04 -0.95
C GLY A 258 25.83 10.31 -2.10
N LEU A 259 26.28 10.30 -3.36
CA LEU A 259 25.41 10.33 -4.53
C LEU A 259 24.83 8.94 -4.80
N THR A 260 23.54 8.87 -5.04
CA THR A 260 22.84 7.68 -5.57
C THR A 260 22.04 8.06 -6.80
N VAL A 261 22.12 7.24 -7.84
CA VAL A 261 21.33 7.37 -9.07
C VAL A 261 20.70 6.02 -9.36
N ARG A 262 19.38 5.99 -9.48
CA ARG A 262 18.63 4.78 -9.83
C ARG A 262 17.71 5.07 -11.00
N GLY A 263 17.55 4.10 -11.86
CA GLY A 263 16.60 4.18 -12.97
C GLY A 263 15.98 2.83 -13.23
N GLU A 264 14.70 2.83 -13.56
CA GLU A 264 13.97 1.64 -14.03
C GLU A 264 13.09 2.01 -15.21
N TYR A 265 13.13 1.20 -16.25
CA TYR A 265 12.20 1.26 -17.37
C TYR A 265 11.51 -0.08 -17.52
N VAL A 266 10.18 -0.05 -17.67
CA VAL A 266 9.37 -1.24 -17.89
C VAL A 266 8.56 -1.06 -19.16
N HIS A 267 8.54 -2.10 -20.00
CA HIS A 267 7.64 -2.22 -21.15
C HIS A 267 6.64 -3.35 -20.88
N LYS A 268 5.34 -3.08 -21.09
CA LYS A 268 4.24 -4.04 -21.01
C LYS A 268 3.65 -4.28 -22.39
N GLY A 269 3.45 -5.55 -22.76
CA GLY A 269 2.73 -5.95 -23.96
C GLY A 269 1.24 -5.56 -23.91
N ASN A 270 0.52 -5.85 -24.98
CA ASN A 270 -0.93 -5.61 -25.04
C ASN A 270 -1.63 -6.33 -23.87
N ASP A 271 -2.48 -5.60 -23.17
CA ASP A 271 -3.24 -6.07 -22.04
C ASP A 271 -4.67 -5.53 -22.10
N TYR A 272 -5.62 -6.33 -21.63
CA TYR A 272 -7.00 -5.94 -21.41
C TYR A 272 -7.24 -5.82 -19.89
N PHE A 273 -7.92 -4.76 -19.47
CA PHE A 273 -8.26 -4.55 -18.09
C PHE A 273 -9.69 -4.03 -17.98
N PHE A 274 -10.55 -4.81 -17.33
CA PHE A 274 -11.94 -4.45 -17.11
C PHE A 274 -12.07 -3.40 -16.01
N GLY A 275 -12.95 -2.42 -16.20
CA GLY A 275 -13.22 -1.35 -15.23
C GLY A 275 -12.39 -0.07 -15.39
N GLU A 276 -11.49 -0.03 -16.37
CA GLU A 276 -10.82 1.19 -16.79
C GLU A 276 -11.61 1.82 -17.94
N THR A 277 -12.16 3.02 -17.73
CA THR A 277 -13.04 3.67 -18.72
C THR A 277 -12.38 3.91 -20.07
N ASP A 278 -11.07 4.13 -20.09
CA ASP A 278 -10.31 4.37 -21.31
C ASP A 278 -9.90 3.08 -22.05
N ALA A 279 -10.02 1.93 -21.41
CA ALA A 279 -9.62 0.63 -21.94
C ALA A 279 -10.80 -0.23 -22.40
N ILE A 280 -12.03 0.25 -22.23
CA ILE A 280 -13.24 -0.47 -22.69
C ILE A 280 -13.15 -0.62 -24.20
N GLY A 281 -12.96 -1.86 -24.63
CA GLY A 281 -13.03 -2.27 -26.01
C GLY A 281 -11.72 -2.49 -26.75
N LYS A 282 -10.53 -2.20 -26.18
CA LYS A 282 -9.24 -2.49 -26.87
C LYS A 282 -8.13 -2.82 -25.90
N THR A 283 -7.26 -3.77 -26.29
CA THR A 283 -6.00 -4.00 -25.57
C THR A 283 -5.00 -2.87 -25.81
N GLN A 284 -4.23 -2.54 -24.78
CA GLN A 284 -3.24 -1.47 -24.83
C GLN A 284 -1.86 -1.96 -24.37
N LYS A 285 -0.81 -1.43 -25.02
CA LYS A 285 0.56 -1.59 -24.54
C LYS A 285 0.79 -0.58 -23.43
N GLY A 286 1.64 -0.94 -22.47
CA GLY A 286 2.00 -0.05 -21.37
C GLY A 286 3.51 0.14 -21.26
N TRP A 287 3.90 1.21 -20.58
CA TRP A 287 5.29 1.45 -20.21
C TRP A 287 5.38 2.33 -18.96
N ALA A 288 6.47 2.20 -18.22
CA ALA A 288 6.80 3.09 -17.13
C ALA A 288 8.29 3.39 -17.12
N ALA A 289 8.63 4.62 -16.75
CA ALA A 289 9.99 5.05 -16.45
C ALA A 289 10.01 5.67 -15.06
N LEU A 290 10.92 5.23 -14.21
CA LEU A 290 11.19 5.76 -12.88
C LEU A 290 12.66 6.13 -12.78
N GLY A 291 12.95 7.36 -12.35
CA GLY A 291 14.30 7.85 -12.09
C GLY A 291 14.40 8.44 -10.69
N GLU A 292 15.49 8.18 -10.00
CA GLU A 292 15.76 8.68 -8.66
C GLU A 292 17.20 9.17 -8.58
N VAL A 293 17.40 10.37 -8.04
CA VAL A 293 18.72 10.94 -7.73
C VAL A 293 18.71 11.40 -6.29
N GLY A 294 19.59 10.82 -5.49
CA GLY A 294 19.77 11.15 -4.08
C GLY A 294 21.18 11.64 -3.78
N TYR A 295 21.31 12.61 -2.90
CA TYR A 295 22.59 13.05 -2.38
C TYR A 295 22.52 13.24 -0.87
N ASN A 296 23.45 12.59 -0.17
CA ASN A 296 23.58 12.67 1.28
C ASN A 296 24.96 13.23 1.65
N TYR A 297 24.97 14.34 2.38
CA TYR A 297 26.18 14.94 2.87
C TYR A 297 26.02 15.41 4.32
N LYS A 298 26.72 14.76 5.25
CA LYS A 298 26.65 15.05 6.70
C LYS A 298 25.20 15.04 7.21
N THR A 299 24.65 16.23 7.48
CA THR A 299 23.32 16.45 8.05
C THR A 299 22.29 16.90 7.01
N PHE A 300 22.67 16.98 5.76
CA PHE A 300 21.82 17.35 4.63
C PHE A 300 21.57 16.14 3.74
N SER A 301 20.32 15.98 3.30
CA SER A 301 19.96 15.03 2.26
C SER A 301 18.95 15.63 1.30
N VAL A 302 19.10 15.29 0.03
CA VAL A 302 18.14 15.59 -1.02
C VAL A 302 17.86 14.34 -1.83
N MET A 303 16.60 14.14 -2.18
CA MET A 303 16.17 13.09 -3.09
C MET A 303 15.17 13.66 -4.09
N ALA A 304 15.43 13.45 -5.37
CA ALA A 304 14.51 13.77 -6.45
C ALA A 304 14.09 12.48 -7.13
N THR A 305 12.80 12.26 -7.28
CA THR A 305 12.22 11.11 -7.96
C THR A 305 11.30 11.58 -9.07
N PHE A 306 11.46 11.04 -10.25
CA PHE A 306 10.63 11.30 -11.43
C PHE A 306 9.96 10.01 -11.90
N ARG A 307 8.69 10.09 -12.32
CA ARG A 307 7.99 8.99 -12.95
C ARG A 307 7.15 9.47 -14.14
N ALA A 308 7.17 8.67 -15.19
CA ALA A 308 6.20 8.74 -16.28
C ALA A 308 5.69 7.32 -16.54
N LEU A 309 4.39 7.17 -16.77
CA LEU A 309 3.79 5.86 -17.06
C LEU A 309 2.56 6.01 -17.97
N ASP A 310 2.28 4.95 -18.72
CA ASP A 310 1.12 4.82 -19.59
C ASP A 310 0.61 3.37 -19.54
N HIS A 311 -0.69 3.16 -19.25
CA HIS A 311 -1.37 1.86 -19.24
C HIS A 311 -0.63 0.75 -18.47
N MET A 312 -0.10 1.07 -17.28
CA MET A 312 0.75 0.15 -16.50
C MET A 312 -0.01 -0.74 -15.53
N ALA A 313 -1.29 -0.51 -15.27
CA ALA A 313 -2.09 -1.45 -14.49
C ALA A 313 -2.00 -2.85 -15.11
N THR A 314 -1.66 -3.86 -14.29
CA THR A 314 -1.58 -5.26 -14.73
C THR A 314 -2.39 -6.09 -13.74
N ALA A 315 -3.63 -6.36 -14.11
CA ALA A 315 -4.57 -7.08 -13.25
C ALA A 315 -4.15 -8.54 -13.03
N ILE A 316 -4.47 -9.07 -11.86
CA ILE A 316 -4.46 -10.52 -11.58
C ILE A 316 -5.48 -11.20 -12.48
N ASP A 317 -6.74 -10.76 -12.39
CA ASP A 317 -7.81 -11.16 -13.29
C ASP A 317 -8.24 -9.93 -14.13
N PRO A 318 -7.95 -9.89 -15.44
CA PRO A 318 -8.28 -8.76 -16.29
C PRO A 318 -9.78 -8.56 -16.51
N TYR A 319 -10.61 -9.54 -16.15
CA TYR A 319 -12.06 -9.51 -16.35
C TYR A 319 -12.83 -9.07 -15.09
N GLN A 320 -12.14 -8.79 -14.00
CA GLN A 320 -12.74 -8.33 -12.76
C GLN A 320 -12.23 -6.92 -12.39
N ALA A 321 -13.15 -6.05 -12.01
CA ALA A 321 -12.79 -4.83 -11.30
C ALA A 321 -12.56 -5.13 -9.82
N GLY A 322 -11.80 -4.30 -9.12
CA GLY A 322 -11.67 -4.38 -7.66
C GLY A 322 -10.33 -3.89 -7.14
N THR A 323 -10.36 -3.44 -5.91
CA THR A 323 -9.16 -2.97 -5.20
C THR A 323 -8.22 -4.15 -4.97
N GLY A 324 -6.94 -3.96 -5.29
CA GLY A 324 -5.96 -5.02 -5.07
C GLY A 324 -5.84 -6.05 -6.20
N ASN A 325 -6.62 -5.93 -7.26
CA ASN A 325 -6.52 -6.77 -8.45
C ASN A 325 -5.31 -6.37 -9.31
N SER A 326 -4.08 -6.52 -8.77
CA SER A 326 -2.85 -6.15 -9.48
C SER A 326 -1.69 -7.07 -9.12
N ILE A 327 -0.84 -7.41 -10.12
CA ILE A 327 0.42 -8.12 -9.94
C ILE A 327 1.63 -7.17 -9.85
N ASN A 328 1.46 -5.90 -10.15
CA ASN A 328 2.50 -4.89 -10.10
C ASN A 328 2.17 -3.78 -9.11
N TYR A 329 3.11 -2.90 -8.87
CA TYR A 329 3.01 -1.83 -7.90
C TYR A 329 3.44 -0.50 -8.50
N LEU A 330 2.57 0.49 -8.38
CA LEU A 330 2.80 1.86 -8.84
C LEU A 330 2.81 2.78 -7.60
N PRO A 331 4.00 3.07 -7.01
CA PRO A 331 4.07 3.84 -5.78
C PRO A 331 3.56 5.27 -5.98
N ALA A 332 2.79 5.81 -5.04
CA ALA A 332 2.52 7.23 -4.99
C ALA A 332 3.80 7.98 -4.61
N LEU A 333 4.21 8.94 -5.45
CA LEU A 333 5.38 9.79 -5.18
C LEU A 333 4.90 11.12 -4.57
N THR A 334 4.23 11.01 -3.44
CA THR A 334 3.77 12.13 -2.62
C THR A 334 4.06 11.81 -1.16
N ARG A 335 4.20 12.84 -0.34
CA ARG A 335 4.40 12.62 1.09
C ARG A 335 3.10 12.16 1.74
N GLN A 336 3.17 11.10 2.55
CA GLN A 336 2.08 10.66 3.41
C GLN A 336 2.37 11.10 4.85
N TYR A 337 1.39 11.72 5.48
CA TYR A 337 1.51 12.21 6.85
C TYR A 337 0.71 11.35 7.83
N THR A 338 1.11 11.41 9.09
CA THR A 338 0.31 10.87 10.21
C THR A 338 -0.78 11.84 10.68
N TYR A 339 -0.74 13.09 10.24
CA TYR A 339 -1.72 14.11 10.58
C TYR A 339 -3.00 13.93 9.77
N MET A 340 -4.15 13.94 10.46
CA MET A 340 -5.45 13.58 9.88
C MET A 340 -5.83 14.47 8.69
N LEU A 341 -5.73 15.78 8.85
CA LEU A 341 -6.15 16.71 7.79
C LEU A 341 -5.19 16.73 6.61
N ALA A 342 -3.89 16.45 6.82
CA ALA A 342 -2.92 16.39 5.73
C ALA A 342 -3.08 15.12 4.86
N ASN A 343 -3.76 14.08 5.38
CA ASN A 343 -4.10 12.86 4.64
C ASN A 343 -5.60 12.74 4.33
N LEU A 344 -6.32 13.85 4.34
CA LEU A 344 -7.76 13.82 4.12
C LEU A 344 -8.11 13.33 2.71
N ASN A 345 -7.37 13.81 1.71
CA ASN A 345 -7.52 13.47 0.29
C ASN A 345 -6.17 13.01 -0.28
N PRO A 346 -5.78 11.74 -0.07
CA PRO A 346 -4.50 11.24 -0.54
C PRO A 346 -4.49 11.10 -2.06
N TYR A 347 -3.34 11.39 -2.69
CA TYR A 347 -3.15 11.23 -4.13
C TYR A 347 -3.29 9.77 -4.56
N GLN A 348 -4.09 9.54 -5.59
CA GLN A 348 -4.26 8.23 -6.22
C GLN A 348 -3.57 8.23 -7.59
N VAL A 349 -2.68 7.24 -7.78
CA VAL A 349 -1.92 7.07 -9.02
C VAL A 349 -2.84 6.80 -10.20
N LYS A 350 -2.64 7.52 -11.30
CA LYS A 350 -3.38 7.31 -12.56
C LYS A 350 -2.63 6.35 -13.46
N ALA A 351 -2.90 5.05 -13.31
CA ALA A 351 -2.20 3.98 -14.02
C ALA A 351 -2.30 4.05 -15.56
N ASN A 352 -3.31 4.75 -16.09
CA ASN A 352 -3.55 4.93 -17.53
C ASN A 352 -2.79 6.09 -18.17
N GLY A 353 -2.07 6.89 -17.39
CA GLY A 353 -1.22 7.91 -17.96
C GLY A 353 -0.98 9.09 -17.04
N GLU A 354 0.19 9.13 -16.44
CA GLU A 354 0.67 10.27 -15.69
C GLU A 354 2.16 10.50 -15.86
N LEU A 355 2.57 11.73 -15.62
CA LEU A 355 3.98 12.07 -15.47
C LEU A 355 4.15 13.11 -14.37
N GLY A 356 5.23 12.99 -13.62
CA GLY A 356 5.53 13.92 -12.55
C GLY A 356 6.69 13.47 -11.71
N GLY A 357 6.81 14.07 -10.54
CA GLY A 357 7.90 13.73 -9.63
C GLY A 357 7.76 14.41 -8.29
N GLN A 358 8.71 14.07 -7.45
CA GLN A 358 8.82 14.52 -6.07
C GLN A 358 10.26 14.95 -5.78
N ILE A 359 10.43 16.01 -5.00
CA ILE A 359 11.70 16.42 -4.42
C ILE A 359 11.55 16.46 -2.91
N ASP A 360 12.47 15.82 -2.22
CA ASP A 360 12.53 15.73 -0.76
C ASP A 360 13.86 16.33 -0.26
N LEU A 361 13.79 17.28 0.68
CA LEU A 361 14.93 17.98 1.26
C LEU A 361 14.87 17.82 2.77
N CYS A 362 15.92 17.27 3.36
CA CYS A 362 16.05 17.16 4.80
C CYS A 362 17.35 17.81 5.29
N TYR A 363 17.26 18.59 6.37
CA TYR A 363 18.41 19.15 7.06
C TYR A 363 18.27 19.00 8.56
N SER A 364 19.30 18.45 9.21
CA SER A 364 19.31 18.26 10.66
C SER A 364 20.44 19.09 11.28
N TYR A 365 20.09 19.96 12.23
CA TYR A 365 21.06 20.68 13.04
C TYR A 365 21.02 20.17 14.48
N ARG A 366 22.17 19.76 15.02
CA ARG A 366 22.32 19.36 16.42
C ARG A 366 23.24 20.31 17.16
N SER A 367 22.84 20.75 18.35
CA SER A 367 23.66 21.59 19.20
C SER A 367 24.95 20.85 19.61
N LYS A 368 26.07 21.54 19.54
CA LYS A 368 27.36 21.01 20.01
C LYS A 368 27.47 20.98 21.54
N THR A 369 26.71 21.85 22.22
CA THR A 369 26.79 22.04 23.69
C THR A 369 25.72 21.25 24.44
N ASP A 370 24.59 20.96 23.80
CA ASP A 370 23.49 20.21 24.42
C ASP A 370 22.96 19.13 23.46
N ARG A 371 23.27 17.87 23.74
CA ARG A 371 22.89 16.71 22.93
C ARG A 371 21.36 16.53 22.77
N TYR A 372 20.57 17.19 23.61
CA TYR A 372 19.10 17.12 23.55
C TYR A 372 18.50 18.20 22.65
N ARG A 373 19.27 19.20 22.23
CA ARG A 373 18.79 20.28 21.38
C ARG A 373 19.10 19.98 19.93
N TYR A 374 18.05 19.87 19.13
CA TYR A 374 18.17 19.73 17.68
C TYR A 374 17.03 20.43 16.94
N TRP A 375 17.28 20.70 15.67
CA TRP A 375 16.29 21.08 14.67
C TRP A 375 16.34 20.11 13.53
N ASN A 376 15.16 19.66 13.04
CA ASN A 376 15.01 18.97 11.78
C ASN A 376 14.12 19.83 10.89
N PHE A 377 14.62 20.15 9.72
CA PHE A 377 13.91 20.86 8.68
C PHE A 377 13.64 19.87 7.56
N HIS A 378 12.42 19.86 7.06
CA HIS A 378 12.05 19.04 5.94
C HIS A 378 11.18 19.86 5.00
N ALA A 379 11.48 19.79 3.69
CA ALA A 379 10.69 20.37 2.63
C ALA A 379 10.45 19.32 1.55
N ASN A 380 9.22 19.20 1.11
CA ASN A 380 8.81 18.27 0.08
C ASN A 380 7.95 19.01 -0.95
N PHE A 381 8.18 18.70 -2.23
CA PHE A 381 7.38 19.18 -3.35
C PHE A 381 7.07 18.00 -4.26
N SER A 382 5.79 17.83 -4.63
CA SER A 382 5.39 16.85 -5.63
C SER A 382 4.47 17.50 -6.65
N THR A 383 4.52 17.04 -7.92
CA THR A 383 3.57 17.45 -8.94
C THR A 383 3.39 16.37 -9.99
N PHE A 384 2.13 16.14 -10.41
CA PHE A 384 1.74 15.16 -11.40
C PHE A 384 0.74 15.74 -12.38
N TYR A 385 0.88 15.38 -13.63
CA TYR A 385 0.04 15.79 -14.74
C TYR A 385 -0.41 14.56 -15.53
N LYS A 386 -1.53 14.67 -16.25
CA LYS A 386 -1.89 13.68 -17.27
C LYS A 386 -0.76 13.54 -18.29
N LEU A 387 -0.46 12.31 -18.70
CA LEU A 387 0.60 12.05 -19.67
C LEU A 387 0.29 12.67 -21.03
N LYS A 388 -0.96 12.56 -21.48
CA LYS A 388 -1.43 13.12 -22.75
C LYS A 388 -1.88 14.57 -22.53
N ALA A 389 -1.53 15.43 -23.50
CA ALA A 389 -2.05 16.79 -23.53
C ALA A 389 -3.53 16.79 -23.94
N ASN A 390 -4.28 17.76 -23.43
CA ASN A 390 -5.67 18.02 -23.81
C ASN A 390 -5.74 18.68 -25.23
N GLY A 391 -6.96 18.98 -25.70
CA GLY A 391 -7.19 19.59 -27.02
C GLY A 391 -6.52 20.96 -27.20
N GLU A 392 -6.10 21.65 -26.14
CA GLU A 392 -5.35 22.91 -26.16
C GLU A 392 -3.83 22.72 -26.17
N GLY A 393 -3.35 21.48 -26.17
CA GLY A 393 -1.92 21.15 -26.09
C GLY A 393 -1.33 21.28 -24.69
N LYS A 394 -2.15 21.47 -23.66
CA LYS A 394 -1.74 21.54 -22.24
C LYS A 394 -1.98 20.19 -21.56
N ARG A 395 -1.18 19.89 -20.52
CA ARG A 395 -1.42 18.74 -19.66
C ARG A 395 -2.21 19.18 -18.43
N ASP A 396 -3.30 18.46 -18.14
CA ASP A 396 -4.10 18.71 -16.95
C ASP A 396 -3.33 18.33 -15.70
N LEU A 397 -3.39 19.18 -14.68
CA LEU A 397 -2.84 18.90 -13.36
C LEU A 397 -3.64 17.78 -12.72
N LEU A 398 -2.96 16.76 -12.19
CA LEU A 398 -3.56 15.70 -11.38
C LEU A 398 -3.35 15.93 -9.90
N TRP A 399 -2.17 16.45 -9.54
CA TRP A 399 -1.76 16.69 -8.16
C TRP A 399 -0.60 17.67 -8.09
N ARG A 400 -0.62 18.50 -7.08
CA ARG A 400 0.52 19.31 -6.64
C ARG A 400 0.47 19.46 -5.14
N ASP A 401 1.60 19.25 -4.47
CA ASP A 401 1.73 19.59 -3.07
C ASP A 401 3.06 20.25 -2.74
N ILE A 402 3.03 21.09 -1.71
CA ILE A 402 4.21 21.71 -1.09
C ILE A 402 4.07 21.49 0.40
N ASN A 403 5.06 20.85 1.00
CA ASN A 403 5.04 20.51 2.41
C ASN A 403 6.31 21.02 3.07
N ILE A 404 6.18 21.79 4.13
CA ILE A 404 7.30 22.30 4.92
C ILE A 404 7.04 22.00 6.37
N ASP A 405 7.95 21.28 7.01
CA ASP A 405 7.86 21.02 8.43
C ASP A 405 9.18 21.27 9.17
N VAL A 406 9.03 21.68 10.39
CA VAL A 406 10.13 21.99 11.30
C VAL A 406 9.85 21.29 12.62
N GLU A 407 10.73 20.39 13.00
CA GLU A 407 10.71 19.75 14.31
C GLU A 407 11.83 20.31 15.17
N ARG A 408 11.52 20.68 16.41
CA ARG A 408 12.50 21.19 17.38
C ARG A 408 12.41 20.44 18.69
N GLN A 409 13.51 19.87 19.13
CA GLN A 409 13.72 19.45 20.50
C GLN A 409 14.36 20.60 21.28
N TRP A 410 13.61 21.23 22.18
CA TRP A 410 14.05 22.39 22.97
C TRP A 410 14.98 22.00 24.11
N ASN A 411 14.66 20.89 24.77
CA ASN A 411 15.40 20.31 25.88
C ASN A 411 14.91 18.87 26.12
N LYS A 412 15.31 18.24 27.23
CA LYS A 412 14.90 16.86 27.57
C LYS A 412 13.38 16.68 27.71
N LYS A 413 12.63 17.77 27.98
CA LYS A 413 11.19 17.71 28.31
C LYS A 413 10.29 18.19 27.18
N TRP A 414 10.73 19.17 26.39
CA TRP A 414 9.88 19.84 25.40
C TRP A 414 10.33 19.54 23.97
N LYS A 415 9.38 19.14 23.16
CA LYS A 415 9.50 18.94 21.72
C LYS A 415 8.31 19.60 21.04
N SER A 416 8.53 20.27 19.89
CA SER A 416 7.45 20.81 19.05
C SER A 416 7.73 20.50 17.59
N ALA A 417 6.64 20.38 16.81
CA ALA A 417 6.66 20.34 15.37
C ALA A 417 5.62 21.30 14.80
N LEU A 418 5.96 21.95 13.70
CA LEU A 418 5.06 22.78 12.89
C LEU A 418 5.10 22.25 11.48
N LEU A 419 3.94 22.11 10.86
CA LEU A 419 3.79 21.74 9.46
C LEU A 419 2.90 22.74 8.75
N TYR A 420 3.31 23.12 7.56
CA TYR A 420 2.46 23.73 6.53
C TYR A 420 2.42 22.81 5.32
N SER A 421 1.23 22.51 4.81
CA SER A 421 1.00 21.75 3.60
C SER A 421 0.04 22.51 2.69
N TYR A 422 0.43 22.73 1.45
CA TYR A 422 -0.44 23.14 0.36
C TYR A 422 -0.69 21.93 -0.52
N GLN A 423 -1.94 21.65 -0.83
CA GLN A 423 -2.37 20.54 -1.69
C GLN A 423 -3.34 21.07 -2.74
N ASP A 424 -3.12 20.67 -3.98
CA ASP A 424 -3.93 21.04 -5.14
C ASP A 424 -4.19 19.77 -5.96
N ASN A 425 -5.39 19.29 -5.96
CA ASN A 425 -5.89 18.29 -6.88
C ASN A 425 -6.82 18.98 -7.89
N MET A 426 -7.19 18.34 -8.97
CA MET A 426 -7.95 18.95 -10.08
C MET A 426 -9.18 19.76 -9.62
N ASP A 427 -9.76 19.38 -8.47
CA ASP A 427 -11.06 19.85 -8.02
C ASP A 427 -11.01 20.64 -6.71
N ASN A 428 -9.87 20.63 -6.00
CA ASN A 428 -9.79 21.17 -4.64
C ASN A 428 -8.38 21.68 -4.27
N GLN A 429 -8.34 22.89 -3.69
CA GLN A 429 -7.11 23.45 -3.13
C GLN A 429 -7.25 23.55 -1.61
N ALA A 430 -6.23 23.11 -0.90
CA ALA A 430 -6.22 23.15 0.55
C ALA A 430 -4.89 23.66 1.12
N HIS A 431 -4.99 24.55 2.13
CA HIS A 431 -3.88 24.95 2.97
C HIS A 431 -4.03 24.35 4.35
N ILE A 432 -3.08 23.57 4.80
CA ILE A 432 -3.16 22.80 6.04
C ILE A 432 -2.03 23.26 6.98
N PHE A 433 -2.42 23.61 8.20
CA PHE A 433 -1.52 24.05 9.26
C PHE A 433 -1.60 23.06 10.41
N VAL A 434 -0.44 22.61 10.92
CA VAL A 434 -0.38 21.70 12.07
C VAL A 434 0.60 22.24 13.09
N GLY A 435 0.18 22.24 14.35
CA GLY A 435 1.02 22.45 15.52
C GLY A 435 0.96 21.23 16.42
N ASP A 436 2.13 20.67 16.76
CA ASP A 436 2.28 19.50 17.62
C ASP A 436 3.30 19.81 18.71
N VAL A 437 2.92 19.62 19.97
CA VAL A 437 3.77 19.87 21.13
C VAL A 437 3.72 18.67 22.06
N THR A 438 4.88 18.16 22.42
CA THR A 438 5.03 17.10 23.42
C THR A 438 5.79 17.61 24.65
N HIS A 439 5.20 17.42 25.84
CA HIS A 439 5.81 17.67 27.13
C HIS A 439 6.04 16.38 27.89
N LYS A 440 7.28 16.15 28.34
CA LYS A 440 7.65 15.04 29.24
C LYS A 440 7.71 15.56 30.69
N PHE A 441 6.76 15.19 31.52
CA PHE A 441 6.78 15.52 32.94
C PHE A 441 7.97 14.87 33.64
N ASN A 442 8.19 13.58 33.34
CA ASN A 442 9.28 12.77 33.86
C ASN A 442 9.65 11.65 32.85
N ARG A 443 10.41 10.64 33.29
CA ARG A 443 10.81 9.51 32.43
C ARG A 443 9.66 8.58 32.03
N LYS A 444 8.53 8.63 32.76
CA LYS A 444 7.38 7.72 32.55
C LYS A 444 6.17 8.43 31.96
N ALA A 445 6.00 9.73 32.23
CA ALA A 445 4.78 10.44 31.85
C ALA A 445 5.05 11.53 30.82
N SER A 446 4.26 11.58 29.76
CA SER A 446 4.28 12.63 28.75
C SER A 446 2.88 12.95 28.25
N LEU A 447 2.69 14.20 27.83
CA LEU A 447 1.48 14.72 27.20
C LEU A 447 1.84 15.27 25.83
N ARG A 448 1.08 14.86 24.82
CA ARG A 448 1.13 15.41 23.46
C ARG A 448 -0.17 16.13 23.18
N PHE A 449 -0.05 17.33 22.67
CA PHE A 449 -1.15 18.14 22.18
C PHE A 449 -0.90 18.49 20.71
N GLU A 450 -1.89 18.23 19.86
CA GLU A 450 -1.85 18.50 18.43
C GLU A 450 -3.09 19.28 18.02
N VAL A 451 -2.91 20.30 17.20
CA VAL A 451 -3.99 21.06 16.58
C VAL A 451 -3.71 21.18 15.09
N GLN A 452 -4.78 21.05 14.30
CA GLN A 452 -4.73 21.16 12.84
C GLN A 452 -5.86 22.04 12.33
N TYR A 453 -5.59 22.79 11.27
CA TYR A 453 -6.59 23.55 10.54
C TYR A 453 -6.39 23.38 9.04
N LEU A 454 -7.46 23.10 8.31
CA LEU A 454 -7.49 23.04 6.87
C LEU A 454 -8.39 24.17 6.36
N LEU A 455 -7.79 25.07 5.59
CA LEU A 455 -8.46 26.12 4.84
C LEU A 455 -8.67 25.61 3.41
N SER A 456 -9.91 25.44 2.99
CA SER A 456 -10.27 25.03 1.64
C SER A 456 -10.40 26.24 0.72
N GLY A 457 -9.87 26.11 -0.50
CA GLY A 457 -10.01 27.12 -1.56
C GLY A 457 -11.23 26.93 -2.46
N ASP A 458 -12.08 25.94 -2.17
CA ASP A 458 -13.14 25.54 -3.08
C ASP A 458 -14.36 26.45 -3.09
N ASP A 459 -14.96 26.53 -4.29
CA ASP A 459 -16.31 27.02 -4.46
C ASP A 459 -17.31 25.92 -4.03
N LYS A 460 -18.08 26.24 -3.01
CA LYS A 460 -18.85 25.34 -2.14
C LYS A 460 -20.12 24.77 -2.78
N SER A 461 -20.21 24.68 -4.10
CA SER A 461 -21.50 24.52 -4.76
C SER A 461 -21.91 23.09 -5.12
N GLU A 462 -20.99 22.14 -5.22
CA GLU A 462 -21.33 20.78 -5.65
C GLU A 462 -20.60 19.69 -4.83
N TRP A 463 -21.37 18.90 -4.10
CA TRP A 463 -20.87 17.79 -3.30
C TRP A 463 -20.96 16.45 -4.02
N ASP A 464 -19.83 15.73 -4.10
CA ASP A 464 -19.79 14.39 -4.63
C ASP A 464 -19.67 13.28 -3.55
N GLY A 465 -19.71 13.66 -2.28
CA GLY A 465 -19.62 12.74 -1.13
C GLY A 465 -18.22 12.20 -0.83
N LEU A 466 -17.22 12.55 -1.63
CA LEU A 466 -15.87 11.98 -1.53
C LEU A 466 -14.82 13.00 -1.11
N HIS A 467 -15.04 14.30 -1.37
CA HIS A 467 -14.07 15.36 -1.13
C HIS A 467 -14.33 16.11 0.18
N SER A 468 -13.30 16.73 0.71
CA SER A 468 -13.39 17.54 1.93
C SER A 468 -13.98 18.90 1.60
N GLU A 469 -15.22 19.12 1.94
CA GLU A 469 -15.90 20.32 1.60
C GLU A 469 -15.76 21.40 2.64
N GLY A 470 -15.11 22.47 2.23
CA GLY A 470 -14.86 23.61 3.08
C GLY A 470 -13.81 23.32 4.15
N ASP A 471 -13.81 24.18 5.16
CA ASP A 471 -12.81 24.19 6.20
C ASP A 471 -12.98 23.07 7.23
N TRP A 472 -11.85 22.65 7.79
CA TRP A 472 -11.80 21.66 8.85
C TRP A 472 -10.90 22.10 10.00
N VAL A 473 -11.26 21.68 11.21
CA VAL A 473 -10.39 21.76 12.39
C VAL A 473 -10.26 20.38 13.01
N ALA A 474 -9.06 20.05 13.49
CA ALA A 474 -8.84 18.81 14.22
C ALA A 474 -7.91 19.04 15.41
N GLY A 475 -8.08 18.19 16.43
CA GLY A 475 -7.24 18.21 17.62
C GLY A 475 -7.05 16.82 18.20
N LEU A 476 -5.89 16.60 18.81
CA LEU A 476 -5.54 15.38 19.53
C LEU A 476 -4.89 15.73 20.86
N LEU A 477 -5.31 15.04 21.91
CA LEU A 477 -4.64 15.02 23.20
C LEU A 477 -4.27 13.58 23.53
N GLU A 478 -2.97 13.31 23.75
CA GLU A 478 -2.47 12.00 24.11
C GLU A 478 -1.66 12.05 25.39
N PHE A 479 -2.02 11.25 26.39
CA PHE A 479 -1.29 11.07 27.61
C PHE A 479 -0.67 9.68 27.65
N SER A 480 0.65 9.61 27.66
CA SER A 480 1.39 8.36 27.73
C SER A 480 2.00 8.15 29.12
N LEU A 481 1.78 6.96 29.66
CA LEU A 481 2.33 6.50 30.94
C LEU A 481 3.17 5.24 30.69
N ALA A 482 4.44 5.47 30.39
CA ALA A 482 5.39 4.41 30.08
C ALA A 482 5.64 3.49 31.31
N PRO A 483 5.87 2.19 31.10
CA PRO A 483 6.00 1.55 29.79
C PRO A 483 4.69 1.02 29.21
N HIS A 484 3.55 1.12 29.91
CA HIS A 484 2.38 0.27 29.62
C HIS A 484 1.20 0.99 28.99
N TRP A 485 0.88 2.22 29.40
CA TRP A 485 -0.39 2.84 29.09
C TRP A 485 -0.24 4.05 28.16
N SER A 486 -1.17 4.18 27.22
CA SER A 486 -1.43 5.42 26.49
C SER A 486 -2.93 5.65 26.40
N PHE A 487 -3.36 6.90 26.62
CA PHE A 487 -4.74 7.37 26.55
C PHE A 487 -4.81 8.50 25.54
N TYR A 488 -5.84 8.51 24.72
CA TYR A 488 -6.00 9.59 23.76
C TYR A 488 -7.46 9.98 23.56
N VAL A 489 -7.66 11.21 23.18
CA VAL A 489 -8.92 11.74 22.65
C VAL A 489 -8.60 12.64 21.46
N GLN A 490 -9.38 12.51 20.41
CA GLN A 490 -9.26 13.32 19.21
C GLN A 490 -10.64 13.68 18.68
N ASP A 491 -10.72 14.81 17.99
CA ASP A 491 -11.89 15.21 17.24
C ASP A 491 -11.47 15.90 15.95
N MET A 492 -12.25 15.69 14.91
CA MET A 492 -12.11 16.35 13.62
C MET A 492 -13.48 16.86 13.24
N TYR A 493 -13.61 18.16 13.06
CA TYR A 493 -14.87 18.84 12.78
C TYR A 493 -14.83 19.51 11.41
N ASN A 494 -15.81 19.20 10.57
CA ASN A 494 -16.03 19.91 9.32
C ASN A 494 -16.79 21.19 9.57
N ILE A 495 -16.13 22.33 9.38
CA ILE A 495 -16.72 23.67 9.51
C ILE A 495 -17.52 24.01 8.25
N GLY A 496 -17.19 23.39 7.12
CA GLY A 496 -17.81 23.60 5.83
C GLY A 496 -19.26 23.15 5.75
N GLN A 497 -19.55 22.09 5.01
CA GLN A 497 -20.93 21.68 4.70
C GLN A 497 -21.52 20.71 5.71
N SER A 498 -20.84 19.61 6.03
CA SER A 498 -21.44 18.51 6.82
C SER A 498 -21.72 18.88 8.28
N LYS A 499 -21.02 19.86 8.84
CA LYS A 499 -21.13 20.28 10.25
C LYS A 499 -21.08 19.07 11.20
N THR A 500 -20.17 18.14 10.92
CA THR A 500 -20.12 16.86 11.60
C THR A 500 -18.80 16.72 12.37
N HIS A 501 -18.90 16.26 13.61
CA HIS A 501 -17.78 15.86 14.45
C HIS A 501 -17.44 14.39 14.22
N TYR A 502 -16.16 14.10 14.01
CA TYR A 502 -15.60 12.75 13.91
C TYR A 502 -14.65 12.54 15.09
N TYR A 503 -15.27 12.27 16.24
CA TYR A 503 -14.56 12.10 17.52
C TYR A 503 -14.11 10.66 17.70
N ASN A 504 -12.97 10.46 18.34
CA ASN A 504 -12.48 9.16 18.76
C ASN A 504 -11.69 9.28 20.05
N GLY A 505 -11.88 8.36 20.97
CA GLY A 505 -11.13 8.32 22.20
C GLY A 505 -10.91 6.89 22.65
N GLY A 506 -9.80 6.65 23.32
CA GLY A 506 -9.47 5.32 23.74
C GLY A 506 -8.19 5.22 24.55
N PHE A 507 -7.82 3.99 24.85
CA PHE A 507 -6.56 3.70 25.52
C PHE A 507 -5.90 2.45 24.93
N SER A 508 -4.59 2.35 25.11
CA SER A 508 -3.84 1.14 24.83
C SER A 508 -3.03 0.70 26.06
N TYR A 509 -2.96 -0.62 26.24
CA TYR A 509 -2.11 -1.27 27.22
C TYR A 509 -1.11 -2.17 26.49
N THR A 510 0.16 -1.99 26.79
CA THR A 510 1.25 -2.80 26.23
C THR A 510 2.00 -3.50 27.36
N HIS A 511 2.11 -4.83 27.27
CA HIS A 511 2.93 -5.61 28.18
C HIS A 511 3.74 -6.63 27.38
N ASN A 512 5.06 -6.57 27.52
CA ASN A 512 5.99 -7.38 26.73
C ASN A 512 5.73 -7.21 25.21
N ARG A 513 5.30 -8.29 24.55
CA ARG A 513 5.03 -8.34 23.10
C ARG A 513 3.54 -8.29 22.76
N THR A 514 2.70 -7.97 23.74
CA THR A 514 1.25 -7.90 23.58
C THR A 514 0.76 -6.47 23.78
N ARG A 515 -0.07 -5.99 22.87
CA ARG A 515 -0.77 -4.71 22.94
C ARG A 515 -2.27 -4.93 22.77
N VAL A 516 -3.04 -4.35 23.66
CA VAL A 516 -4.50 -4.27 23.57
C VAL A 516 -4.88 -2.80 23.48
N GLN A 517 -5.73 -2.45 22.54
CA GLN A 517 -6.28 -1.10 22.41
C GLN A 517 -7.80 -1.19 22.36
N LEU A 518 -8.46 -0.34 23.13
CA LEU A 518 -9.91 -0.15 23.13
C LEU A 518 -10.20 1.31 22.81
N SER A 519 -11.10 1.55 21.87
CA SER A 519 -11.53 2.90 21.50
C SER A 519 -13.02 2.94 21.14
N TYR A 520 -13.59 4.13 21.23
CA TYR A 520 -14.93 4.43 20.75
C TYR A 520 -14.92 5.72 19.96
N GLY A 521 -15.59 5.72 18.81
CA GLY A 521 -15.68 6.95 18.03
C GLY A 521 -16.52 6.81 16.78
N ARG A 522 -16.74 7.99 16.18
CA ARG A 522 -17.30 8.19 14.84
C ARG A 522 -16.16 8.35 13.84
N ASN A 523 -16.10 7.47 12.87
CA ASN A 523 -15.07 7.46 11.84
C ASN A 523 -15.66 7.98 10.52
N ARG A 524 -14.92 8.85 9.86
CA ARG A 524 -15.29 9.44 8.56
C ARG A 524 -15.11 8.39 7.45
N ALA A 525 -15.98 8.46 6.43
CA ALA A 525 -15.71 7.81 5.16
C ALA A 525 -14.52 8.44 4.45
N GLY A 526 -13.80 7.66 3.66
CA GLY A 526 -12.70 8.17 2.85
C GLY A 526 -11.73 7.08 2.42
N TYR A 527 -10.73 7.49 1.64
CA TYR A 527 -9.70 6.57 1.18
C TYR A 527 -8.61 6.35 2.23
N ILE A 528 -8.30 5.09 2.46
CA ILE A 528 -7.12 4.64 3.21
C ILE A 528 -6.11 4.17 2.17
N CYS A 529 -4.95 4.81 2.13
CA CYS A 529 -3.92 4.51 1.15
C CYS A 529 -2.63 4.02 1.82
N SER A 530 -1.99 3.04 1.21
CA SER A 530 -0.67 2.54 1.56
C SER A 530 0.14 2.38 0.28
N GLY A 531 1.23 3.15 0.16
CA GLY A 531 2.16 3.05 -0.96
C GLY A 531 1.57 3.27 -2.36
N GLY A 532 0.43 3.97 -2.50
CA GLY A 532 -0.22 4.24 -3.79
C GLY A 532 -1.40 3.32 -4.12
N VAL A 533 -1.63 2.28 -3.32
CA VAL A 533 -2.85 1.49 -3.35
C VAL A 533 -3.83 2.06 -2.35
N CYS A 534 -5.06 2.31 -2.77
CA CYS A 534 -6.08 2.93 -1.94
C CYS A 534 -7.33 2.05 -1.88
N ARG A 535 -7.94 1.98 -0.70
CA ARG A 535 -9.23 1.35 -0.45
C ARG A 535 -10.18 2.37 0.15
N TYR A 536 -11.42 2.39 -0.33
CA TYR A 536 -12.48 3.17 0.30
C TYR A 536 -12.89 2.52 1.62
N SER A 537 -12.98 3.31 2.69
CA SER A 537 -13.49 2.91 3.99
C SER A 537 -14.79 3.65 4.25
N PRO A 538 -15.94 2.96 4.38
CA PRO A 538 -17.20 3.60 4.74
C PRO A 538 -17.14 4.25 6.12
N ALA A 539 -18.01 5.25 6.35
CA ALA A 539 -18.16 5.84 7.67
C ALA A 539 -18.83 4.85 8.64
N TYR A 540 -18.46 4.90 9.91
CA TYR A 540 -19.10 4.12 10.97
C TYR A 540 -18.91 4.76 12.33
N THR A 541 -19.78 4.39 13.27
CA THR A 541 -19.63 4.70 14.70
C THR A 541 -19.60 3.41 15.48
N GLY A 542 -18.63 3.23 16.39
CA GLY A 542 -18.53 1.97 17.11
C GLY A 542 -17.42 1.89 18.15
N VAL A 543 -17.46 0.79 18.89
CA VAL A 543 -16.39 0.37 19.82
C VAL A 543 -15.42 -0.52 19.06
N ASN A 544 -14.16 -0.13 19.03
CA ASN A 544 -13.09 -0.87 18.36
C ASN A 544 -12.14 -1.50 19.39
N LEU A 545 -11.91 -2.80 19.28
CA LEU A 545 -10.94 -3.58 20.05
C LEU A 545 -9.85 -4.11 19.10
N VAL A 546 -8.62 -3.67 19.32
CA VAL A 546 -7.44 -4.17 18.60
C VAL A 546 -6.54 -4.93 19.56
N LEU A 547 -6.17 -6.16 19.18
CA LEU A 547 -5.21 -7.00 19.87
C LEU A 547 -4.05 -7.33 18.92
N THR A 548 -2.82 -7.07 19.34
CA THR A 548 -1.62 -7.55 18.65
C THR A 548 -0.71 -8.25 19.66
N SER A 549 -0.23 -9.44 19.31
CA SER A 549 0.69 -10.22 20.16
C SER A 549 1.69 -10.97 19.29
N SER A 550 2.93 -11.11 19.76
CA SER A 550 3.96 -11.93 19.11
C SER A 550 4.68 -12.81 20.13
N PHE A 551 5.22 -13.95 19.74
CA PHE A 551 5.91 -14.91 20.60
C PHE A 551 7.11 -15.56 19.90
#